data_e00e72a8b86556562ea7916ed23a7d0a
#
_entry.id   e00e72a8b86556562ea7916ed23a7d0a
#
_cell.length_a   1.000
_cell.length_b   1.000
_cell.length_c   1.000
_cell.angle_alpha   90.00
_cell.angle_beta   90.00
_cell.angle_gamma   90.00
#
_symmetry.space_group_name_H-M   'P 1'
#
loop_
_entity.id
_entity.type
_entity.pdbx_description
1 polymer ?
#
loop_
_entity_poly.entity_id
_entity_poly.type
_entity_poly.pdbx_seq_one_letter_code
_entity_poly.pdbx_strand_id
1 'polypeptide(L)'
;MLKEDYAKKEKQTRYNLQVKINEIFADLYDGNIKINVDEKYKIYVNAVDDLFHGSDIEKNTAQKYAIIFAFISAVIDLAKHKANDVTTDEKDIVDLDSEGYPLVMDAPLSAFDKTRILNICDALPRIADQVIIFIKDTDGEIAEQYLGDKVGKRYLINKDNNLNSTIEAR
;
A
#
# COMPACT_ATOMS: atom_id res chain seq x y z
N MET A 1 -5.72 34.56 -1.27
CA MET A 1 -6.94 33.78 -1.05
C MET A 1 -6.83 32.39 -1.69
N LEU A 2 -7.05 32.19 -3.00
CA LEU A 2 -6.98 30.83 -3.62
C LEU A 2 -5.65 30.09 -3.43
N LYS A 3 -4.50 30.77 -3.56
CA LYS A 3 -3.17 30.16 -3.38
C LYS A 3 -2.90 29.78 -1.91
N GLU A 4 -3.37 30.55 -0.98
CA GLU A 4 -3.23 30.30 0.46
C GLU A 4 -4.10 29.11 0.88
N ASP A 5 -5.33 29.04 0.37
CA ASP A 5 -6.24 27.92 0.63
C ASP A 5 -5.70 26.62 0.04
N TYR A 6 -5.12 26.68 -1.17
CA TYR A 6 -4.45 25.54 -1.78
C TYR A 6 -3.25 25.06 -0.95
N ALA A 7 -2.36 25.97 -0.54
CA ALA A 7 -1.20 25.63 0.28
C ALA A 7 -1.58 25.02 1.63
N LYS A 8 -2.67 25.52 2.24
CA LYS A 8 -3.20 24.97 3.49
C LYS A 8 -3.76 23.56 3.29
N LYS A 9 -4.55 23.33 2.23
CA LYS A 9 -5.10 22.02 1.90
C LYS A 9 -3.98 21.03 1.55
N GLU A 10 -2.97 21.44 0.79
CA GLU A 10 -1.81 20.62 0.46
C GLU A 10 -1.07 20.17 1.72
N LYS A 11 -0.74 21.10 2.61
CA LYS A 11 -0.07 20.81 3.88
C LYS A 11 -0.87 19.83 4.74
N GLN A 12 -2.18 20.01 4.82
CA GLN A 12 -3.06 19.10 5.56
C GLN A 12 -3.10 17.70 4.93
N THR A 13 -3.22 17.62 3.60
CA THR A 13 -3.23 16.35 2.87
C THR A 13 -1.91 15.59 3.08
N ARG A 14 -0.77 16.28 3.00
CA ARG A 14 0.55 15.70 3.23
C ARG A 14 0.73 15.20 4.67
N TYR A 15 0.26 15.97 5.64
CA TYR A 15 0.27 15.56 7.04
C TYR A 15 -0.59 14.31 7.26
N ASN A 16 -1.81 14.28 6.73
CA ASN A 16 -2.70 13.11 6.83
C ASN A 16 -2.08 11.88 6.17
N LEU A 17 -1.46 12.07 5.00
CA LEU A 17 -0.73 11.00 4.31
C LEU A 17 0.39 10.44 5.17
N GLN A 18 1.22 11.32 5.76
CA GLN A 18 2.32 10.89 6.63
C GLN A 18 1.82 10.11 7.86
N VAL A 19 0.77 10.58 8.50
CA VAL A 19 0.15 9.89 9.65
C VAL A 19 -0.30 8.51 9.22
N LYS A 20 -1.05 8.42 8.11
CA LYS A 20 -1.60 7.15 7.63
C LYS A 20 -0.53 6.16 7.20
N ILE A 21 0.54 6.64 6.54
CA ILE A 21 1.69 5.78 6.21
C ILE A 21 2.30 5.18 7.47
N ASN A 22 2.50 5.96 8.52
CA ASN A 22 3.10 5.47 9.76
C ASN A 22 2.19 4.47 10.48
N GLU A 23 0.88 4.68 10.49
CA GLU A 23 -0.09 3.73 11.04
C GLU A 23 0.00 2.38 10.33
N ILE A 24 -0.12 2.37 9.00
CA ILE A 24 -0.07 1.14 8.20
C ILE A 24 1.30 0.47 8.31
N PHE A 25 2.38 1.25 8.29
CA PHE A 25 3.72 0.72 8.39
C PHE A 25 3.97 0.03 9.74
N ALA A 26 3.46 0.57 10.83
CA ALA A 26 3.59 -0.04 12.16
C ALA A 26 2.89 -1.41 12.25
N ASP A 27 1.78 -1.59 11.52
CA ASP A 27 1.09 -2.89 11.44
C ASP A 27 1.88 -3.93 10.63
N LEU A 28 2.66 -3.46 9.64
CA LEU A 28 3.36 -4.34 8.70
C LEU A 28 4.79 -4.70 9.16
N TYR A 29 5.43 -3.81 9.88
CA TYR A 29 6.85 -3.90 10.15
C TYR A 29 7.21 -3.45 11.57
N ASP A 30 7.70 -4.39 12.36
CA ASP A 30 8.22 -4.12 13.70
C ASP A 30 9.56 -3.41 13.60
N GLY A 31 9.56 -2.10 13.68
CA GLY A 31 10.78 -1.32 13.63
C GLY A 31 10.61 0.01 14.34
N ASN A 32 11.61 0.40 15.11
CA ASN A 32 11.62 1.69 15.78
C ASN A 32 12.02 2.80 14.78
N ILE A 33 11.27 2.90 13.67
CA ILE A 33 11.50 3.88 12.60
C ILE A 33 10.25 4.70 12.35
N LYS A 34 10.47 5.96 11.97
CA LYS A 34 9.43 6.92 11.62
C LYS A 34 9.57 7.34 10.18
N ILE A 35 8.46 7.35 9.46
CA ILE A 35 8.40 7.78 8.06
C ILE A 35 7.97 9.24 8.03
N ASN A 36 8.73 10.05 7.31
CA ASN A 36 8.45 11.47 7.10
C ASN A 36 8.25 11.74 5.60
N VAL A 37 7.34 12.66 5.28
CA VAL A 37 7.03 13.07 3.91
C VAL A 37 7.33 14.55 3.78
N ASP A 38 8.26 14.93 2.90
CA ASP A 38 8.63 16.33 2.67
C ASP A 38 7.64 17.07 1.75
N GLU A 39 7.91 18.35 1.49
CA GLU A 39 7.09 19.21 0.64
C GLU A 39 7.03 18.78 -0.83
N LYS A 40 7.92 17.89 -1.25
CA LYS A 40 7.96 17.29 -2.61
C LYS A 40 7.42 15.86 -2.61
N TYR A 41 6.77 15.44 -1.50
CA TYR A 41 6.29 14.05 -1.29
C TYR A 41 7.40 13.00 -1.33
N LYS A 42 8.65 13.40 -1.07
CA LYS A 42 9.74 12.46 -0.90
C LYS A 42 9.69 11.84 0.50
N ILE A 43 9.93 10.54 0.56
CA ILE A 43 9.87 9.76 1.79
C ILE A 43 11.26 9.62 2.40
N TYR A 44 11.37 9.98 3.67
CA TYR A 44 12.55 9.79 4.51
C TYR A 44 12.23 8.88 5.69
N VAL A 45 13.22 8.15 6.15
CA VAL A 45 13.08 7.23 7.27
C VAL A 45 14.11 7.59 8.34
N ASN A 46 13.61 7.80 9.55
CA ASN A 46 14.43 8.13 10.71
C ASN A 46 14.19 7.08 11.81
N ALA A 47 15.22 6.79 12.63
CA ALA A 47 15.01 6.05 13.86
C ALA A 47 14.20 6.90 14.84
N VAL A 48 13.29 6.29 15.61
CA VAL A 48 12.48 7.01 16.60
C VAL A 48 13.37 7.55 17.73
N ASP A 49 14.43 6.82 18.07
CA ASP A 49 15.37 7.16 19.17
C ASP A 49 16.58 7.96 18.70
N ASP A 50 16.60 8.40 17.42
CA ASP A 50 17.76 9.12 16.89
C ASP A 50 17.78 10.55 17.41
N LEU A 51 18.75 10.84 18.30
CA LEU A 51 19.07 12.20 18.78
C LEU A 51 19.61 13.09 17.65
N PHE A 52 19.96 12.52 16.52
CA PHE A 52 20.44 13.21 15.31
C PHE A 52 19.31 13.39 14.30
N HIS A 53 18.52 14.41 14.50
CA HIS A 53 17.45 14.80 13.59
C HIS A 53 17.98 15.01 12.16
N GLY A 54 17.69 14.10 11.23
CA GLY A 54 17.78 14.36 9.81
C GLY A 54 18.62 13.42 8.94
N SER A 55 19.18 12.34 9.46
CA SER A 55 19.84 11.33 8.62
C SER A 55 18.83 10.32 8.09
N ASP A 56 18.72 10.22 6.75
CA ASP A 56 17.95 9.14 6.11
C ASP A 56 18.69 7.83 6.36
N ILE A 57 18.05 6.90 7.07
CA ILE A 57 18.65 5.60 7.41
C ILE A 57 18.67 4.73 6.15
N GLU A 58 19.75 3.99 5.96
CA GLU A 58 19.83 3.00 4.90
C GLU A 58 18.80 1.89 5.16
N LYS A 59 17.90 1.71 4.20
CA LYS A 59 16.77 0.78 4.28
C LYS A 59 17.18 -0.57 3.70
N ASN A 60 16.93 -1.64 4.43
CA ASN A 60 16.99 -2.99 3.84
C ASN A 60 15.82 -3.20 2.85
N THR A 61 15.91 -4.27 2.05
CA THR A 61 14.93 -4.55 0.99
C THR A 61 13.51 -4.70 1.54
N ALA A 62 13.32 -5.43 2.65
CA ALA A 62 12.02 -5.62 3.27
C ALA A 62 11.42 -4.30 3.77
N GLN A 63 12.23 -3.43 4.38
CA GLN A 63 11.79 -2.09 4.79
C GLN A 63 11.34 -1.24 3.60
N LYS A 64 12.08 -1.26 2.49
CA LYS A 64 11.69 -0.54 1.27
C LYS A 64 10.32 -0.99 0.75
N TYR A 65 10.10 -2.31 0.68
CA TYR A 65 8.81 -2.85 0.24
C TYR A 65 7.67 -2.52 1.22
N ALA A 66 7.91 -2.63 2.53
CA ALA A 66 6.91 -2.27 3.53
C ALA A 66 6.52 -0.79 3.46
N ILE A 67 7.48 0.11 3.23
CA ILE A 67 7.23 1.54 3.05
C ILE A 67 6.41 1.81 1.78
N ILE A 68 6.78 1.19 0.65
CA ILE A 68 6.03 1.32 -0.61
C ILE A 68 4.59 0.83 -0.42
N PHE A 69 4.42 -0.33 0.22
CA PHE A 69 3.10 -0.89 0.51
C PHE A 69 2.27 0.06 1.39
N ALA A 70 2.85 0.54 2.49
CA ALA A 70 2.18 1.49 3.38
C ALA A 70 1.81 2.80 2.67
N PHE A 71 2.68 3.31 1.79
CA PHE A 71 2.41 4.51 1.00
C PHE A 71 1.22 4.33 0.04
N ILE A 72 1.23 3.26 -0.75
CA ILE A 72 0.15 2.98 -1.71
C ILE A 72 -1.17 2.79 -0.96
N SER A 73 -1.15 2.03 0.13
CA SER A 73 -2.32 1.80 0.97
C SER A 73 -2.87 3.08 1.58
N ALA A 74 -2.01 3.97 2.06
CA ALA A 74 -2.41 5.27 2.60
C ALA A 74 -3.03 6.17 1.54
N VAL A 75 -2.51 6.16 0.31
CA VAL A 75 -3.09 6.92 -0.82
C VAL A 75 -4.49 6.40 -1.16
N ILE A 76 -4.68 5.09 -1.24
CA ILE A 76 -6.00 4.47 -1.50
C ILE A 76 -6.99 4.84 -0.39
N ASP A 77 -6.58 4.71 0.87
CA ASP A 77 -7.43 5.04 2.03
C ASP A 77 -7.86 6.51 2.02
N LEU A 78 -6.93 7.44 1.77
CA LEU A 78 -7.25 8.86 1.67
C LEU A 78 -8.15 9.19 0.47
N ALA A 79 -7.99 8.50 -0.66
CA ALA A 79 -8.85 8.68 -1.82
C ALA A 79 -10.28 8.24 -1.53
N LYS A 80 -10.46 7.07 -0.89
CA LYS A 80 -11.79 6.57 -0.46
C LYS A 80 -12.49 7.54 0.51
N HIS A 81 -11.77 8.08 1.50
CA HIS A 81 -12.35 9.03 2.45
C HIS A 81 -12.76 10.34 1.79
N LYS A 82 -11.98 10.86 0.86
CA LYS A 82 -12.35 12.08 0.12
C LYS A 82 -13.56 11.88 -0.78
N ALA A 83 -13.74 10.74 -1.40
CA ALA A 83 -14.92 10.43 -2.20
C ALA A 83 -16.20 10.42 -1.34
N ASN A 84 -16.08 9.97 -0.09
CA ASN A 84 -17.23 9.96 0.84
C ASN A 84 -17.54 11.33 1.47
N ASP A 85 -16.55 12.24 1.55
CA ASP A 85 -16.72 13.59 2.12
C ASP A 85 -17.30 14.61 1.13
N VAL A 86 -17.39 14.31 -0.15
CA VAL A 86 -18.04 15.13 -1.17
C VAL A 86 -19.55 14.90 -1.08
N THR A 87 -20.14 15.30 0.04
CA THR A 87 -21.58 15.45 0.17
C THR A 87 -21.97 16.83 -0.33
N THR A 88 -22.82 16.84 -1.37
CA THR A 88 -23.78 17.89 -1.70
C THR A 88 -23.19 19.24 -2.18
N ASP A 89 -23.30 19.49 -3.41
CA ASP A 89 -23.75 20.66 -4.17
C ASP A 89 -23.12 20.80 -5.57
N GLU A 90 -22.21 19.91 -5.96
CA GLU A 90 -21.66 19.89 -7.33
C GLU A 90 -22.10 18.62 -8.06
N LYS A 91 -23.33 18.63 -8.57
CA LYS A 91 -23.92 17.55 -9.39
C LYS A 91 -23.26 17.36 -10.76
N ASP A 92 -22.16 18.04 -11.04
CA ASP A 92 -21.46 18.00 -12.33
C ASP A 92 -20.03 17.45 -12.27
N ILE A 93 -19.56 17.01 -11.11
CA ILE A 93 -18.30 16.27 -11.03
C ILE A 93 -18.65 14.81 -11.27
N VAL A 94 -18.18 14.30 -12.42
CA VAL A 94 -18.14 12.91 -12.81
C VAL A 94 -18.28 12.02 -11.60
N ASP A 95 -19.37 11.28 -11.59
CA ASP A 95 -19.64 10.20 -10.65
C ASP A 95 -18.43 9.24 -10.70
N LEU A 96 -17.37 9.57 -9.97
CA LEU A 96 -16.34 8.66 -9.58
C LEU A 96 -16.97 7.78 -8.52
N ASP A 97 -18.10 7.18 -8.95
CA ASP A 97 -18.72 6.10 -8.25
C ASP A 97 -17.58 5.19 -7.85
N SER A 98 -17.48 4.90 -6.59
CA SER A 98 -16.44 4.16 -5.91
C SER A 98 -16.29 2.72 -6.46
N GLU A 99 -16.04 2.61 -7.74
CA GLU A 99 -15.49 1.40 -8.31
C GLU A 99 -14.12 1.27 -7.68
N GLY A 100 -14.07 0.40 -6.68
CA GLY A 100 -12.85 0.19 -5.92
C GLY A 100 -11.71 -0.11 -6.85
N TYR A 101 -10.71 0.78 -6.91
CA TYR A 101 -9.52 0.57 -7.73
C TYR A 101 -8.83 -0.72 -7.29
N PRO A 102 -8.61 -1.69 -8.19
CA PRO A 102 -7.93 -2.91 -7.82
C PRO A 102 -6.48 -2.61 -7.45
N LEU A 103 -6.03 -3.15 -6.34
CA LEU A 103 -4.62 -3.14 -5.98
C LEU A 103 -3.92 -4.30 -6.70
N VAL A 104 -3.06 -3.98 -7.66
CA VAL A 104 -2.29 -4.97 -8.41
C VAL A 104 -0.84 -4.97 -7.91
N MET A 105 -0.36 -6.16 -7.53
CA MET A 105 0.98 -6.32 -6.97
C MET A 105 1.73 -7.44 -7.68
N ASP A 106 2.99 -7.16 -8.05
CA ASP A 106 3.90 -8.14 -8.64
C ASP A 106 4.97 -8.54 -7.62
N ALA A 107 5.02 -9.82 -7.29
CA ALA A 107 5.93 -10.44 -6.32
C ALA A 107 6.06 -9.68 -4.98
N PRO A 108 4.96 -9.18 -4.37
CA PRO A 108 5.05 -8.30 -3.20
C PRO A 108 5.58 -8.98 -1.95
N LEU A 109 5.53 -10.32 -1.89
CA LEU A 109 5.87 -11.11 -0.70
C LEU A 109 7.31 -11.61 -0.71
N SER A 110 8.00 -11.56 -1.84
CA SER A 110 9.32 -12.20 -2.04
C SER A 110 10.45 -11.68 -1.15
N ALA A 111 10.30 -10.49 -0.57
CA ALA A 111 11.28 -9.87 0.31
C ALA A 111 10.98 -10.04 1.81
N PHE A 112 9.85 -10.68 2.15
CA PHE A 112 9.37 -10.77 3.52
C PHE A 112 9.55 -12.17 4.10
N ASP A 113 9.78 -12.21 5.41
CA ASP A 113 9.69 -13.43 6.20
C ASP A 113 8.21 -13.82 6.46
N LYS A 114 8.02 -15.02 6.97
CA LYS A 114 6.70 -15.61 7.20
C LYS A 114 5.78 -14.72 8.07
N THR A 115 6.31 -14.09 9.10
CA THR A 115 5.54 -13.23 10.01
C THR A 115 5.04 -11.98 9.28
N ARG A 116 5.89 -11.36 8.47
CA ARG A 116 5.51 -10.17 7.69
C ARG A 116 4.55 -10.49 6.56
N ILE A 117 4.68 -11.66 5.92
CA ILE A 117 3.69 -12.15 4.96
C ILE A 117 2.31 -12.25 5.61
N LEU A 118 2.23 -12.78 6.83
CA LEU A 118 0.98 -12.84 7.59
C LEU A 118 0.38 -11.45 7.81
N ASN A 119 1.17 -10.50 8.29
CA ASN A 119 0.71 -9.14 8.54
C ASN A 119 0.18 -8.47 7.26
N ILE A 120 0.88 -8.64 6.14
CA ILE A 120 0.44 -8.13 4.83
C ILE A 120 -0.87 -8.79 4.41
N CYS A 121 -0.97 -10.09 4.45
CA CYS A 121 -2.18 -10.83 4.08
C CYS A 121 -3.40 -10.42 4.93
N ASP A 122 -3.19 -10.10 6.20
CA ASP A 122 -4.25 -9.62 7.09
C ASP A 122 -4.65 -8.17 6.79
N ALA A 123 -3.71 -7.33 6.36
CA ALA A 123 -3.97 -5.94 6.00
C ALA A 123 -4.69 -5.79 4.64
N LEU A 124 -4.39 -6.64 3.66
CA LEU A 124 -4.88 -6.52 2.28
C LEU A 124 -6.38 -6.28 2.14
N PRO A 125 -7.28 -7.04 2.80
CA PRO A 125 -8.74 -6.86 2.65
C PRO A 125 -9.25 -5.53 3.22
N ARG A 126 -8.46 -4.89 4.07
CA ARG A 126 -8.81 -3.58 4.65
C ARG A 126 -8.39 -2.42 3.75
N ILE A 127 -7.42 -2.66 2.87
CA ILE A 127 -6.81 -1.63 2.02
C ILE A 127 -7.58 -1.46 0.72
N ALA A 128 -7.93 -2.55 0.05
CA ALA A 128 -8.59 -2.52 -1.24
C ALA A 128 -9.70 -3.57 -1.34
N ASP A 129 -10.77 -3.22 -2.04
CA ASP A 129 -11.93 -4.10 -2.23
C ASP A 129 -11.61 -5.25 -3.18
N GLN A 130 -10.66 -5.04 -4.08
CA GLN A 130 -10.11 -6.05 -4.97
C GLN A 130 -8.59 -6.01 -4.95
N VAL A 131 -7.97 -7.16 -4.74
CA VAL A 131 -6.51 -7.32 -4.77
C VAL A 131 -6.13 -8.41 -5.76
N ILE A 132 -5.20 -8.10 -6.66
CA ILE A 132 -4.62 -9.04 -7.62
C ILE A 132 -3.14 -9.18 -7.29
N ILE A 133 -2.70 -10.40 -6.98
CA ILE A 133 -1.32 -10.66 -6.57
C ILE A 133 -0.70 -11.66 -7.55
N PHE A 134 0.42 -11.27 -8.16
CA PHE A 134 1.29 -12.21 -8.86
C PHE A 134 2.37 -12.68 -7.89
N ILE A 135 2.43 -13.96 -7.63
CA ILE A 135 3.37 -14.55 -6.66
C ILE A 135 3.97 -15.84 -7.22
N LYS A 136 5.15 -16.22 -6.71
CA LYS A 136 5.74 -17.52 -6.98
C LYS A 136 5.01 -18.59 -6.18
N ASP A 137 5.02 -19.85 -6.67
CA ASP A 137 4.36 -20.97 -6.00
C ASP A 137 4.78 -21.09 -4.52
N THR A 138 6.07 -20.95 -4.22
CA THR A 138 6.59 -21.05 -2.85
C THR A 138 6.03 -19.98 -1.89
N ASP A 139 5.90 -18.75 -2.38
CA ASP A 139 5.33 -17.65 -1.60
C ASP A 139 3.80 -17.77 -1.55
N GLY A 140 3.21 -18.34 -2.61
CA GLY A 140 1.79 -18.63 -2.75
C GLY A 140 1.29 -19.61 -1.69
N GLU A 141 2.01 -20.69 -1.46
CA GLU A 141 1.66 -21.68 -0.42
C GLU A 141 1.59 -21.05 0.98
N ILE A 142 2.50 -20.12 1.29
CA ILE A 142 2.49 -19.40 2.56
C ILE A 142 1.30 -18.44 2.60
N ALA A 143 1.09 -17.65 1.54
CA ALA A 143 0.00 -16.69 1.47
C ALA A 143 -1.38 -17.36 1.56
N GLU A 144 -1.56 -18.52 0.92
CA GLU A 144 -2.82 -19.29 0.98
C GLU A 144 -3.19 -19.72 2.38
N GLN A 145 -2.21 -20.08 3.22
CA GLN A 145 -2.47 -20.47 4.62
C GLN A 145 -3.12 -19.32 5.41
N TYR A 146 -2.85 -18.07 5.04
CA TYR A 146 -3.34 -16.89 5.74
C TYR A 146 -4.53 -16.22 5.06
N LEU A 147 -4.57 -16.23 3.74
CA LEU A 147 -5.67 -15.64 2.99
C LEU A 147 -6.92 -16.54 3.02
N GLY A 148 -6.74 -17.87 2.96
CA GLY A 148 -7.83 -18.84 3.12
C GLY A 148 -9.06 -18.49 2.26
N ASP A 149 -10.19 -18.32 2.93
CA ASP A 149 -11.50 -18.02 2.31
C ASP A 149 -11.56 -16.59 1.71
N LYS A 150 -10.57 -15.75 1.96
CA LYS A 150 -10.49 -14.39 1.35
C LYS A 150 -10.06 -14.46 -0.13
N VAL A 151 -9.59 -15.62 -0.61
CA VAL A 151 -9.19 -15.83 -2.01
C VAL A 151 -10.39 -16.14 -2.86
N GLY A 152 -10.83 -15.19 -3.68
CA GLY A 152 -11.95 -15.37 -4.61
C GLY A 152 -11.63 -16.29 -5.78
N LYS A 153 -10.46 -16.13 -6.40
CA LYS A 153 -10.02 -16.94 -7.55
C LYS A 153 -8.51 -17.12 -7.57
N ARG A 154 -8.08 -18.26 -8.12
CA ARG A 154 -6.68 -18.61 -8.34
C ARG A 154 -6.45 -18.89 -9.81
N TYR A 155 -5.30 -18.47 -10.29
CA TYR A 155 -4.85 -18.74 -11.65
C TYR A 155 -3.40 -19.21 -11.62
N LEU A 156 -3.09 -20.19 -12.44
CA LEU A 156 -1.72 -20.63 -12.68
C LEU A 156 -1.24 -20.07 -14.02
N ILE A 157 -0.06 -19.47 -14.01
CA ILE A 157 0.61 -19.03 -15.22
C ILE A 157 1.65 -20.06 -15.57
N ASN A 158 1.40 -20.86 -16.59
CA ASN A 158 2.33 -21.85 -17.11
C ASN A 158 3.15 -21.25 -18.26
N LYS A 159 4.45 -21.40 -18.18
CA LYS A 159 5.35 -21.03 -19.27
C LYS A 159 5.52 -22.21 -20.21
N ASP A 160 4.89 -22.16 -21.38
CA ASP A 160 4.96 -23.22 -22.38
C ASP A 160 6.31 -23.21 -23.12
N ASN A 161 6.82 -22.02 -23.44
CA ASN A 161 8.11 -21.80 -24.06
C ASN A 161 8.59 -20.36 -23.85
N ASN A 162 9.65 -19.92 -24.53
CA ASN A 162 10.21 -18.58 -24.37
C ASN A 162 9.32 -17.45 -24.91
N LEU A 163 8.28 -17.76 -25.67
CA LEU A 163 7.41 -16.79 -26.33
C LEU A 163 5.95 -16.87 -25.83
N ASN A 164 5.53 -18.01 -25.28
CA ASN A 164 4.15 -18.26 -24.91
C ASN A 164 3.99 -18.68 -23.46
N SER A 165 2.92 -18.19 -22.84
CA SER A 165 2.44 -18.62 -21.53
C SER A 165 0.95 -18.79 -21.57
N THR A 166 0.43 -19.75 -20.83
CA THR A 166 -1.00 -20.02 -20.66
C THR A 166 -1.45 -19.68 -19.23
N ILE A 167 -2.70 -19.26 -19.09
CA ILE A 167 -3.32 -18.99 -17.80
C ILE A 167 -4.44 -20.00 -17.58
N GLU A 168 -4.38 -20.75 -16.51
CA GLU A 168 -5.37 -21.74 -16.12
C GLU A 168 -6.00 -21.38 -14.78
N ALA A 169 -7.35 -21.46 -14.69
CA ALA A 169 -8.04 -21.29 -13.41
C ALA A 169 -7.83 -22.53 -12.52
N ARG A 170 -7.62 -22.32 -11.24
CA ARG A 170 -7.53 -23.37 -10.21
C ARG A 170 -8.69 -23.31 -9.24
#